data_c7f85fb1ebb59cfd4add8bdad6b27b14
#
_entry.id   c7f85fb1ebb59cfd4add8bdad6b27b14
#
_cell.length_a   1.000
_cell.length_b   1.000
_cell.length_c   1.000
_cell.angle_alpha   90.00
_cell.angle_beta   90.00
_cell.angle_gamma   90.00
#
_symmetry.space_group_name_H-M   'P 1'
#
loop_
_entity.id
_entity.type
_entity.pdbx_description
1 polymer ?
#
loop_
_entity_poly.entity_id
_entity_poly.type
_entity_poly.pdbx_seq_one_letter_code
_entity_poly.pdbx_strand_id
1 'polypeptide(L)'
;GMAVGGRGAIIPGGAVCAALIAAALTAASRRPRSNEATTAVLLTAFFSLGIVISLRIGDMSGQLESLMFGRLLDITPSRMWTSGAVLVAAFLLLLATWRAQIAVAFDRESAAVSGIPVTWIDVAFNAALGAIVVAASTAVGVLLVVGYLVVPGACGRLLAAGTRSMAVWAGACALAGGWAGFGVALARTSRPLSPQACVAMGVLVCFAAACAVREIRARRARAVTTGRETSRETTASAGGGDAS
;
A
#
# COMPACT_ATOMS: atom_id res chain seq x y z
N GLY A 1 21.55 9.84 2.40
CA GLY A 1 22.33 8.78 1.77
C GLY A 1 23.33 9.33 0.76
N MET A 2 22.89 10.04 -0.25
CA MET A 2 23.78 10.66 -1.27
C MET A 2 24.74 11.69 -0.68
N ALA A 3 24.32 12.42 0.34
CA ALA A 3 25.12 13.46 0.96
C ALA A 3 26.40 12.98 1.66
N VAL A 4 26.41 11.74 2.16
CA VAL A 4 27.48 11.21 3.01
C VAL A 4 28.31 10.12 2.32
N GLY A 5 27.76 9.40 1.34
CA GLY A 5 28.41 8.23 0.76
C GLY A 5 28.31 8.09 -0.76
N GLY A 6 27.91 9.15 -1.48
CA GLY A 6 27.74 9.09 -2.94
C GLY A 6 26.60 8.20 -3.41
N ARG A 7 26.62 7.83 -4.70
CA ARG A 7 25.53 7.05 -5.35
C ARG A 7 25.33 5.65 -4.76
N GLY A 8 26.33 5.05 -4.15
CA GLY A 8 26.23 3.71 -3.52
C GLY A 8 25.54 3.70 -2.17
N ALA A 9 25.46 4.85 -1.47
CA ALA A 9 24.88 4.97 -0.14
C ALA A 9 23.39 5.37 -0.12
N ILE A 10 22.74 5.44 -1.29
CA ILE A 10 21.31 5.84 -1.37
C ILE A 10 20.42 4.82 -0.65
N ILE A 11 20.61 3.54 -0.94
CA ILE A 11 19.80 2.46 -0.36
C ILE A 11 20.06 2.33 1.15
N PRO A 12 21.32 2.19 1.64
CA PRO A 12 21.54 2.09 3.07
C PRO A 12 21.20 3.39 3.80
N GLY A 13 21.46 4.57 3.22
CA GLY A 13 21.08 5.84 3.83
C GLY A 13 19.56 6.05 3.89
N GLY A 14 18.84 5.65 2.84
CA GLY A 14 17.38 5.64 2.81
C GLY A 14 16.79 4.68 3.85
N ALA A 15 17.37 3.49 4.00
CA ALA A 15 16.95 2.51 5.00
C ALA A 15 17.14 3.03 6.44
N VAL A 16 18.27 3.69 6.72
CA VAL A 16 18.50 4.32 8.05
C VAL A 16 17.48 5.43 8.32
N CYS A 17 17.21 6.32 7.35
CA CYS A 17 16.18 7.35 7.50
C CYS A 17 14.79 6.74 7.69
N ALA A 18 14.44 5.70 6.93
CA ALA A 18 13.16 5.00 7.10
C ALA A 18 13.03 4.35 8.47
N ALA A 19 14.10 3.74 8.99
CA ALA A 19 14.13 3.18 10.34
C ALA A 19 13.96 4.25 11.42
N LEU A 20 14.60 5.42 11.26
CA LEU A 20 14.46 6.56 12.19
C LEU A 20 13.02 7.11 12.17
N ILE A 21 12.43 7.28 10.99
CA ILE A 21 11.04 7.71 10.85
C ILE A 21 10.09 6.67 11.46
N ALA A 22 10.31 5.38 11.22
CA ALA A 22 9.54 4.30 11.80
C ALA A 22 9.62 4.29 13.32
N ALA A 23 10.82 4.49 13.90
CA ALA A 23 11.02 4.60 15.33
C ALA A 23 10.31 5.84 15.91
N ALA A 24 10.41 6.99 15.24
CA ALA A 24 9.73 8.22 15.63
C ALA A 24 8.21 8.09 15.61
N LEU A 25 7.64 7.48 14.55
CA LEU A 25 6.21 7.19 14.42
C LEU A 25 5.75 6.23 15.53
N THR A 26 6.51 5.16 15.78
CA THR A 26 6.18 4.20 16.84
C THR A 26 6.24 4.85 18.23
N ALA A 27 7.21 5.73 18.47
CA ALA A 27 7.29 6.50 19.72
C ALA A 27 6.11 7.48 19.87
N ALA A 28 5.71 8.14 18.78
CA ALA A 28 4.56 9.03 18.75
C ALA A 28 3.24 8.28 18.98
N SER A 29 3.08 7.09 18.43
CA SER A 29 1.88 6.24 18.55
C SER A 29 1.66 5.69 19.97
N ARG A 30 2.67 5.75 20.85
CA ARG A 30 2.53 5.35 22.26
C ARG A 30 1.76 6.36 23.10
N ARG A 31 1.55 7.58 22.62
CA ARG A 31 0.76 8.58 23.34
C ARG A 31 -0.74 8.38 23.03
N PRO A 32 -1.63 8.35 24.05
CA PRO A 32 -3.06 8.04 23.87
C PRO A 32 -3.84 9.05 23.00
N ARG A 33 -3.19 10.10 22.56
CA ARG A 33 -3.71 11.15 21.67
C ARG A 33 -2.88 11.32 20.39
N SER A 34 -2.21 10.27 19.90
CA SER A 34 -1.51 10.31 18.61
C SER A 34 -2.53 10.37 17.48
N ASN A 35 -3.00 11.58 17.20
CA ASN A 35 -3.90 11.86 16.10
C ASN A 35 -3.14 11.76 14.77
N GLU A 36 -3.86 11.47 13.69
CA GLU A 36 -3.39 11.58 12.30
C GLU A 36 -2.59 12.87 12.05
N ALA A 37 -2.94 13.96 12.75
CA ALA A 37 -2.22 15.23 12.75
C ALA A 37 -0.75 15.10 13.17
N THR A 38 -0.42 14.31 14.21
CA THR A 38 0.98 14.12 14.64
C THR A 38 1.79 13.40 13.57
N THR A 39 1.21 12.41 12.92
CA THR A 39 1.84 11.70 11.80
C THR A 39 2.05 12.63 10.61
N ALA A 40 1.07 13.47 10.27
CA ALA A 40 1.18 14.44 9.19
C ALA A 40 2.28 15.50 9.47
N VAL A 41 2.36 16.02 10.68
CA VAL A 41 3.40 17.00 11.09
C VAL A 41 4.79 16.36 11.01
N LEU A 42 4.95 15.14 11.54
CA LEU A 42 6.21 14.39 11.47
C LEU A 42 6.64 14.16 10.01
N LEU A 43 5.72 13.69 9.17
CA LEU A 43 5.98 13.45 7.75
C LEU A 43 6.44 14.74 7.05
N THR A 44 5.72 15.85 7.24
CA THR A 44 6.04 17.14 6.64
C THR A 44 7.39 17.68 7.14
N ALA A 45 7.69 17.55 8.44
CA ALA A 45 8.96 17.98 9.01
C ALA A 45 10.15 17.20 8.42
N PHE A 46 10.07 15.86 8.36
CA PHE A 46 11.12 15.04 7.77
C PHE A 46 11.27 15.27 6.26
N PHE A 47 10.18 15.48 5.54
CA PHE A 47 10.21 15.82 4.11
C PHE A 47 10.89 17.17 3.87
N SER A 48 10.50 18.19 4.62
CA SER A 48 11.11 19.53 4.54
C SER A 48 12.59 19.50 4.88
N LEU A 49 12.97 18.77 5.93
CA LEU A 49 14.37 18.58 6.30
C LEU A 49 15.16 17.90 5.18
N GLY A 50 14.57 16.88 4.55
CA GLY A 50 15.16 16.19 3.40
C GLY A 50 15.43 17.13 2.22
N ILE A 51 14.47 18.00 1.90
CA ILE A 51 14.62 19.02 0.84
C ILE A 51 15.73 20.01 1.20
N VAL A 52 15.73 20.56 2.43
CA VAL A 52 16.75 21.53 2.85
C VAL A 52 18.15 20.94 2.78
N ILE A 53 18.34 19.70 3.23
CA ILE A 53 19.62 19.00 3.13
C ILE A 53 20.00 18.77 1.66
N SER A 54 19.04 18.40 0.81
CA SER A 54 19.27 18.19 -0.62
C SER A 54 19.73 19.47 -1.32
N LEU A 55 19.10 20.60 -1.05
CA LEU A 55 19.45 21.91 -1.62
C LEU A 55 20.82 22.43 -1.14
N ARG A 56 21.24 22.10 0.09
CA ARG A 56 22.55 22.51 0.64
C ARG A 56 23.73 21.78 0.01
N ILE A 57 23.54 20.60 -0.58
CA ILE A 57 24.62 19.71 -1.02
C ILE A 57 24.90 19.84 -2.53
N GLY A 58 24.14 20.65 -3.24
CA GLY A 58 24.35 20.93 -4.66
C GLY A 58 23.07 20.85 -5.48
N ASP A 59 23.18 21.18 -6.78
CA ASP A 59 22.06 21.21 -7.73
C ASP A 59 21.51 19.80 -8.00
N MET A 60 20.65 19.32 -7.08
CA MET A 60 20.02 18.00 -7.14
C MET A 60 18.57 18.07 -7.65
N SER A 61 18.12 19.20 -8.20
CA SER A 61 16.73 19.37 -8.67
C SER A 61 16.34 18.31 -9.71
N GLY A 62 17.19 18.02 -10.69
CA GLY A 62 16.96 16.96 -11.67
C GLY A 62 17.02 15.54 -11.08
N GLN A 63 17.73 15.35 -9.96
CA GLN A 63 17.75 14.05 -9.28
C GLN A 63 16.51 13.82 -8.43
N LEU A 64 15.92 14.86 -7.82
CA LEU A 64 14.64 14.78 -7.12
C LEU A 64 13.51 14.41 -8.08
N GLU A 65 13.46 15.05 -9.25
CA GLU A 65 12.51 14.71 -10.31
C GLU A 65 12.67 13.25 -10.76
N SER A 66 13.91 12.79 -10.94
CA SER A 66 14.18 11.39 -11.31
C SER A 66 13.78 10.37 -10.24
N LEU A 67 13.78 10.74 -8.96
CA LEU A 67 13.30 9.88 -7.87
C LEU A 67 11.76 9.87 -7.80
N MET A 68 11.09 10.97 -8.14
CA MET A 68 9.63 11.01 -8.17
C MET A 68 9.05 10.18 -9.31
N PHE A 69 9.62 10.31 -10.51
CA PHE A 69 9.14 9.62 -11.71
C PHE A 69 9.86 8.29 -11.99
N GLY A 70 10.98 8.02 -11.32
CA GLY A 70 11.79 6.81 -11.53
C GLY A 70 12.59 6.84 -12.84
N ARG A 71 13.56 5.94 -12.95
CA ARG A 71 14.40 5.74 -14.15
C ARG A 71 14.47 4.25 -14.46
N LEU A 72 13.38 3.68 -14.99
CA LEU A 72 13.33 2.26 -15.36
C LEU A 72 14.40 1.86 -16.39
N LEU A 73 14.83 2.79 -17.25
CA LEU A 73 15.79 2.53 -18.32
C LEU A 73 17.26 2.65 -17.88
N ASP A 74 17.53 3.22 -16.71
CA ASP A 74 18.88 3.47 -16.19
C ASP A 74 19.26 2.55 -15.00
N ILE A 75 18.63 1.38 -14.91
CA ILE A 75 18.86 0.45 -13.80
C ILE A 75 20.14 -0.34 -14.06
N THR A 76 21.19 -0.05 -13.27
CA THR A 76 22.42 -0.85 -13.27
C THR A 76 22.12 -2.23 -12.67
N PRO A 77 22.63 -3.35 -13.26
CA PRO A 77 22.39 -4.71 -12.76
C PRO A 77 22.68 -4.88 -11.26
N SER A 78 23.73 -4.25 -10.75
CA SER A 78 24.06 -4.25 -9.31
C SER A 78 22.96 -3.65 -8.43
N ARG A 79 22.31 -2.57 -8.88
CA ARG A 79 21.18 -1.95 -8.15
C ARG A 79 19.94 -2.82 -8.16
N MET A 80 19.67 -3.48 -9.26
CA MET A 80 18.55 -4.40 -9.38
C MET A 80 18.65 -5.55 -8.38
N TRP A 81 19.84 -6.15 -8.24
CA TRP A 81 20.07 -7.21 -7.26
C TRP A 81 19.96 -6.70 -5.82
N THR A 82 20.52 -5.54 -5.51
CA THR A 82 20.45 -4.96 -4.16
C THR A 82 19.00 -4.60 -3.78
N SER A 83 18.26 -3.95 -4.67
CA SER A 83 16.85 -3.61 -4.42
C SER A 83 16.00 -4.88 -4.32
N GLY A 84 16.25 -5.88 -5.18
CA GLY A 84 15.56 -7.16 -5.13
C GLY A 84 15.81 -7.91 -3.81
N ALA A 85 17.05 -7.94 -3.34
CA ALA A 85 17.39 -8.56 -2.06
C ALA A 85 16.69 -7.87 -0.87
N VAL A 86 16.65 -6.55 -0.87
CA VAL A 86 15.94 -5.77 0.18
C VAL A 86 14.43 -6.04 0.15
N LEU A 87 13.81 -6.09 -1.05
CA LEU A 87 12.41 -6.42 -1.21
C LEU A 87 12.07 -7.82 -0.70
N VAL A 88 12.89 -8.81 -1.07
CA VAL A 88 12.72 -10.20 -0.61
C VAL A 88 12.89 -10.30 0.90
N ALA A 89 13.92 -9.67 1.47
CA ALA A 89 14.16 -9.68 2.92
C ALA A 89 13.00 -9.03 3.69
N ALA A 90 12.51 -7.87 3.24
CA ALA A 90 11.36 -7.19 3.83
C ALA A 90 10.08 -8.02 3.72
N PHE A 91 9.85 -8.67 2.57
CA PHE A 91 8.70 -9.55 2.37
C PHE A 91 8.75 -10.77 3.28
N LEU A 92 9.91 -11.41 3.42
CA LEU A 92 10.10 -12.53 4.34
C LEU A 92 9.88 -12.11 5.80
N LEU A 93 10.35 -10.92 6.19
CA LEU A 93 10.10 -10.36 7.52
C LEU A 93 8.60 -10.17 7.78
N LEU A 94 7.86 -9.62 6.82
CA LEU A 94 6.41 -9.46 6.91
C LEU A 94 5.69 -10.80 7.01
N LEU A 95 6.12 -11.81 6.23
CA LEU A 95 5.54 -13.16 6.30
C LEU A 95 5.85 -13.84 7.65
N ALA A 96 7.07 -13.74 8.14
CA ALA A 96 7.47 -14.32 9.43
C ALA A 96 6.68 -13.72 10.60
N THR A 97 6.41 -12.42 10.54
CA THR A 97 5.67 -11.69 11.59
C THR A 97 4.17 -11.61 11.35
N TRP A 98 3.64 -12.20 10.25
CA TRP A 98 2.25 -12.09 9.82
C TRP A 98 1.22 -12.41 10.91
N ARG A 99 1.42 -13.51 11.65
CA ARG A 99 0.48 -13.91 12.71
C ARG A 99 0.47 -12.93 13.87
N ALA A 100 1.65 -12.45 14.26
CA ALA A 100 1.78 -11.46 15.33
C ALA A 100 1.21 -10.10 14.93
N GLN A 101 1.41 -9.69 13.68
CA GLN A 101 0.83 -8.45 13.13
C GLN A 101 -0.69 -8.48 13.14
N ILE A 102 -1.31 -9.62 12.74
CA ILE A 102 -2.76 -9.78 12.80
C ILE A 102 -3.25 -9.71 14.25
N ALA A 103 -2.61 -10.40 15.18
CA ALA A 103 -2.99 -10.36 16.60
C ALA A 103 -2.94 -8.94 17.17
N VAL A 104 -1.86 -8.20 16.90
CA VAL A 104 -1.69 -6.81 17.33
C VAL A 104 -2.71 -5.86 16.66
N ALA A 105 -3.08 -6.12 15.41
CA ALA A 105 -4.05 -5.32 14.67
C ALA A 105 -5.49 -5.50 15.18
N PHE A 106 -5.84 -6.68 15.69
CA PHE A 106 -7.17 -6.93 16.27
C PHE A 106 -7.30 -6.43 17.70
N ASP A 107 -6.34 -6.73 18.55
CA ASP A 107 -6.35 -6.30 19.95
C ASP A 107 -4.93 -6.19 20.50
N ARG A 108 -4.48 -4.95 20.70
CA ARG A 108 -3.13 -4.63 21.20
C ARG A 108 -2.94 -5.03 22.66
N GLU A 109 -3.98 -4.90 23.48
CA GLU A 109 -3.90 -5.19 24.92
C GLU A 109 -3.84 -6.71 25.15
N SER A 110 -4.72 -7.47 24.50
CA SER A 110 -4.69 -8.93 24.55
C SER A 110 -3.40 -9.51 23.97
N ALA A 111 -2.85 -8.93 22.90
CA ALA A 111 -1.58 -9.35 22.33
C ALA A 111 -0.41 -9.12 23.31
N ALA A 112 -0.39 -7.97 24.02
CA ALA A 112 0.62 -7.68 25.02
C ALA A 112 0.56 -8.64 26.21
N VAL A 113 -0.63 -8.94 26.71
CA VAL A 113 -0.85 -9.90 27.81
C VAL A 113 -0.45 -11.31 27.39
N SER A 114 -0.63 -11.66 26.11
CA SER A 114 -0.22 -12.96 25.55
C SER A 114 1.31 -13.08 25.32
N GLY A 115 2.09 -12.10 25.77
CA GLY A 115 3.55 -12.11 25.69
C GLY A 115 4.12 -11.69 24.32
N ILE A 116 3.28 -11.18 23.40
CA ILE A 116 3.75 -10.67 22.11
C ILE A 116 4.40 -9.29 22.32
N PRO A 117 5.65 -9.07 21.89
CA PRO A 117 6.32 -7.80 22.03
C PRO A 117 5.79 -6.78 21.00
N VAL A 118 4.62 -6.20 21.27
CA VAL A 118 3.87 -5.32 20.36
C VAL A 118 4.74 -4.23 19.75
N THR A 119 5.61 -3.60 20.56
CA THR A 119 6.50 -2.54 20.07
C THR A 119 7.47 -3.04 19.00
N TRP A 120 8.07 -4.23 19.19
CA TRP A 120 9.00 -4.78 18.22
C TRP A 120 8.29 -5.18 16.93
N ILE A 121 7.05 -5.68 17.01
CA ILE A 121 6.22 -5.99 15.83
C ILE A 121 5.89 -4.71 15.05
N ASP A 122 5.52 -3.64 15.73
CA ASP A 122 5.25 -2.33 15.09
C ASP A 122 6.51 -1.77 14.42
N VAL A 123 7.66 -1.81 15.09
CA VAL A 123 8.94 -1.35 14.52
C VAL A 123 9.33 -2.20 13.31
N ALA A 124 9.22 -3.52 13.41
CA ALA A 124 9.55 -4.44 12.31
C ALA A 124 8.64 -4.19 11.09
N PHE A 125 7.34 -4.00 11.32
CA PHE A 125 6.37 -3.70 10.27
C PHE A 125 6.68 -2.36 9.56
N ASN A 126 6.86 -1.29 10.33
CA ASN A 126 7.17 0.03 9.78
C ASN A 126 8.54 0.07 9.08
N ALA A 127 9.55 -0.63 9.63
CA ALA A 127 10.87 -0.75 8.99
C ALA A 127 10.80 -1.53 7.68
N ALA A 128 10.05 -2.64 7.63
CA ALA A 128 9.85 -3.41 6.41
C ALA A 128 9.13 -2.59 5.34
N LEU A 129 8.05 -1.88 5.69
CA LEU A 129 7.35 -0.98 4.76
C LEU A 129 8.28 0.12 4.24
N GLY A 130 9.04 0.76 5.12
CA GLY A 130 10.01 1.79 4.74
C GLY A 130 11.09 1.24 3.80
N ALA A 131 11.61 0.04 4.07
CA ALA A 131 12.58 -0.63 3.21
C ALA A 131 12.00 -0.95 1.82
N ILE A 132 10.77 -1.45 1.75
CA ILE A 132 10.04 -1.70 0.49
C ILE A 132 9.88 -0.41 -0.31
N VAL A 133 9.40 0.66 0.32
CA VAL A 133 9.19 1.94 -0.35
C VAL A 133 10.50 2.51 -0.89
N VAL A 134 11.57 2.49 -0.09
CA VAL A 134 12.89 2.99 -0.50
C VAL A 134 13.46 2.15 -1.64
N ALA A 135 13.43 0.83 -1.53
CA ALA A 135 13.96 -0.07 -2.57
C ALA A 135 13.18 0.03 -3.88
N ALA A 136 11.83 0.07 -3.81
CA ALA A 136 10.97 0.18 -4.97
C ALA A 136 11.03 1.57 -5.62
N SER A 137 11.11 2.65 -4.83
CA SER A 137 11.15 4.02 -5.35
C SER A 137 12.38 4.32 -6.19
N THR A 138 13.51 3.67 -5.90
CA THR A 138 14.73 3.81 -6.69
C THR A 138 14.61 3.19 -8.09
N ALA A 139 13.70 2.23 -8.28
CA ALA A 139 13.48 1.55 -9.55
C ALA A 139 12.33 2.19 -10.34
N VAL A 140 11.19 2.43 -9.69
CA VAL A 140 9.91 2.72 -10.37
C VAL A 140 9.40 4.13 -10.07
N GLY A 141 10.00 4.82 -9.10
CA GLY A 141 9.59 6.14 -8.63
C GLY A 141 8.58 6.09 -7.48
N VAL A 142 8.65 7.11 -6.63
CA VAL A 142 7.86 7.17 -5.39
C VAL A 142 6.35 7.21 -5.68
N LEU A 143 5.92 7.96 -6.69
CA LEU A 143 4.49 8.12 -7.02
C LEU A 143 3.82 6.78 -7.36
N LEU A 144 4.49 5.97 -8.19
CA LEU A 144 3.94 4.66 -8.55
C LEU A 144 3.95 3.69 -7.37
N VAL A 145 5.01 3.73 -6.54
CA VAL A 145 5.11 2.87 -5.34
C VAL A 145 3.99 3.17 -4.36
N VAL A 146 3.70 4.45 -4.07
CA VAL A 146 2.60 4.83 -3.17
C VAL A 146 1.26 4.37 -3.73
N GLY A 147 1.00 4.59 -5.02
CA GLY A 147 -0.19 4.10 -5.69
C GLY A 147 -0.33 2.58 -5.60
N TYR A 148 0.77 1.86 -5.84
CA TYR A 148 0.81 0.39 -5.78
C TYR A 148 0.65 -0.18 -4.37
N LEU A 149 1.01 0.58 -3.34
CA LEU A 149 0.82 0.17 -1.95
C LEU A 149 -0.64 0.33 -1.50
N VAL A 150 -1.28 1.43 -1.90
CA VAL A 150 -2.61 1.83 -1.41
C VAL A 150 -3.74 1.17 -2.21
N VAL A 151 -3.66 1.24 -3.54
CA VAL A 151 -4.79 0.85 -4.42
C VAL A 151 -5.13 -0.63 -4.35
N PRO A 152 -4.17 -1.58 -4.43
CA PRO A 152 -4.49 -3.00 -4.31
C PRO A 152 -5.04 -3.37 -2.93
N GLY A 153 -4.53 -2.73 -1.86
CA GLY A 153 -5.08 -2.90 -0.51
C GLY A 153 -6.55 -2.48 -0.42
N ALA A 154 -6.90 -1.35 -1.03
CA ALA A 154 -8.29 -0.88 -1.13
C ALA A 154 -9.16 -1.84 -1.95
N CYS A 155 -8.67 -2.37 -3.09
CA CYS A 155 -9.36 -3.41 -3.88
C CYS A 155 -9.66 -4.66 -3.04
N GLY A 156 -8.66 -5.16 -2.31
CA GLY A 156 -8.80 -6.31 -1.45
C GLY A 156 -9.89 -6.09 -0.39
N ARG A 157 -9.93 -4.91 0.21
CA ARG A 157 -10.94 -4.55 1.21
C ARG A 157 -12.36 -4.43 0.64
N LEU A 158 -12.48 -4.02 -0.63
CA LEU A 158 -13.78 -3.92 -1.30
C LEU A 158 -14.38 -5.27 -1.66
N LEU A 159 -13.54 -6.25 -2.00
CA LEU A 159 -13.96 -7.54 -2.57
C LEU A 159 -14.00 -8.68 -1.54
N ALA A 160 -13.30 -8.54 -0.42
CA ALA A 160 -13.09 -9.61 0.56
C ALA A 160 -14.02 -9.51 1.77
N ALA A 161 -14.41 -10.67 2.30
CA ALA A 161 -15.16 -10.81 3.55
C ALA A 161 -14.27 -11.14 4.77
N GLY A 162 -12.98 -11.46 4.56
CA GLY A 162 -12.05 -11.83 5.63
C GLY A 162 -10.61 -11.48 5.31
N THR A 163 -9.75 -11.44 6.34
CA THR A 163 -8.36 -10.96 6.23
C THR A 163 -7.50 -11.73 5.22
N ARG A 164 -7.65 -13.07 5.19
CA ARG A 164 -6.90 -13.89 4.22
C ARG A 164 -7.36 -13.65 2.78
N SER A 165 -8.68 -13.60 2.56
CA SER A 165 -9.22 -13.30 1.22
C SER A 165 -8.88 -11.88 0.78
N MET A 166 -8.80 -10.93 1.72
CA MET A 166 -8.35 -9.56 1.44
C MET A 166 -6.92 -9.53 0.89
N ALA A 167 -5.99 -10.27 1.50
CA ALA A 167 -4.61 -10.35 1.01
C ALA A 167 -4.52 -10.99 -0.38
N VAL A 168 -5.30 -12.05 -0.64
CA VAL A 168 -5.35 -12.72 -1.94
C VAL A 168 -5.91 -11.80 -3.02
N TRP A 169 -7.04 -11.11 -2.75
CA TRP A 169 -7.63 -10.18 -3.71
C TRP A 169 -6.74 -8.95 -3.97
N ALA A 170 -6.08 -8.42 -2.93
CA ALA A 170 -5.11 -7.34 -3.08
C ALA A 170 -3.94 -7.78 -3.97
N GLY A 171 -3.37 -8.96 -3.72
CA GLY A 171 -2.30 -9.52 -4.55
C GLY A 171 -2.73 -9.77 -5.99
N ALA A 172 -3.92 -10.32 -6.20
CA ALA A 172 -4.48 -10.56 -7.54
C ALA A 172 -4.68 -9.24 -8.30
N CYS A 173 -5.23 -8.20 -7.66
CA CYS A 173 -5.38 -6.88 -8.26
C CYS A 173 -4.04 -6.21 -8.57
N ALA A 174 -3.04 -6.34 -7.70
CA ALA A 174 -1.70 -5.82 -7.94
C ALA A 174 -1.05 -6.49 -9.14
N LEU A 175 -1.08 -7.81 -9.21
CA LEU A 175 -0.53 -8.57 -10.33
C LEU A 175 -1.28 -8.28 -11.64
N ALA A 176 -2.60 -8.36 -11.64
CA ALA A 176 -3.41 -8.12 -12.84
C ALA A 176 -3.24 -6.69 -13.35
N GLY A 177 -3.27 -5.67 -12.46
CA GLY A 177 -3.06 -4.27 -12.84
C GLY A 177 -1.67 -4.01 -13.38
N GLY A 178 -0.64 -4.60 -12.76
CA GLY A 178 0.75 -4.50 -13.21
C GLY A 178 0.97 -5.13 -14.57
N TRP A 179 0.52 -6.37 -14.77
CA TRP A 179 0.65 -7.08 -16.04
C TRP A 179 -0.15 -6.42 -17.16
N ALA A 180 -1.39 -5.99 -16.88
CA ALA A 180 -2.21 -5.28 -17.85
C ALA A 180 -1.56 -3.95 -18.27
N GLY A 181 -1.09 -3.15 -17.32
CA GLY A 181 -0.41 -1.89 -17.59
C GLY A 181 0.89 -2.08 -18.37
N PHE A 182 1.69 -3.07 -18.02
CA PHE A 182 2.92 -3.40 -18.73
C PHE A 182 2.63 -3.93 -20.15
N GLY A 183 1.61 -4.77 -20.31
CA GLY A 183 1.16 -5.26 -21.63
C GLY A 183 0.73 -4.13 -22.54
N VAL A 184 0.00 -3.12 -22.03
CA VAL A 184 -0.37 -1.92 -22.78
C VAL A 184 0.85 -1.10 -23.18
N ALA A 185 1.85 -0.99 -22.29
CA ALA A 185 3.10 -0.28 -22.59
C ALA A 185 3.88 -0.94 -23.73
N LEU A 186 3.91 -2.29 -23.77
CA LEU A 186 4.57 -3.04 -24.87
C LEU A 186 3.78 -2.99 -26.19
N ALA A 187 2.45 -3.05 -26.14
CA ALA A 187 1.62 -3.14 -27.33
C ALA A 187 1.56 -1.82 -28.14
N ARG A 188 1.82 -0.67 -27.54
CA ARG A 188 1.77 0.65 -28.20
C ARG A 188 3.15 1.19 -28.53
N THR A 189 3.82 0.57 -29.47
CA THR A 189 5.15 0.98 -29.95
C THR A 189 5.19 2.34 -30.69
N SER A 190 4.04 2.91 -31.08
CA SER A 190 3.98 4.11 -31.93
C SER A 190 3.99 5.46 -31.17
N ARG A 191 3.94 5.47 -29.85
CA ARG A 191 4.05 6.70 -29.05
C ARG A 191 4.92 6.45 -27.81
N PRO A 192 5.79 7.40 -27.41
CA PRO A 192 6.61 7.29 -26.19
C PRO A 192 5.72 7.49 -24.95
N LEU A 193 4.96 6.45 -24.59
CA LEU A 193 4.23 6.44 -23.32
C LEU A 193 5.18 5.94 -22.23
N SER A 194 5.23 6.65 -21.12
CA SER A 194 6.02 6.21 -19.97
C SER A 194 5.45 4.89 -19.43
N PRO A 195 6.24 3.80 -19.31
CA PRO A 195 5.78 2.52 -18.81
C PRO A 195 5.13 2.63 -17.42
N GLN A 196 5.60 3.55 -16.60
CA GLN A 196 5.06 3.83 -15.27
C GLN A 196 3.62 4.34 -15.30
N ALA A 197 3.32 5.25 -16.23
CA ALA A 197 1.96 5.77 -16.40
C ALA A 197 0.99 4.66 -16.85
N CYS A 198 1.44 3.76 -17.74
CA CYS A 198 0.64 2.62 -18.18
C CYS A 198 0.34 1.65 -17.02
N VAL A 199 1.33 1.36 -16.17
CA VAL A 199 1.15 0.52 -15.00
C VAL A 199 0.23 1.18 -13.97
N ALA A 200 0.39 2.48 -13.70
CA ALA A 200 -0.49 3.24 -12.82
C ALA A 200 -1.95 3.21 -13.30
N MET A 201 -2.16 3.42 -14.60
CA MET A 201 -3.49 3.31 -15.22
C MET A 201 -4.06 1.89 -15.13
N GLY A 202 -3.26 0.86 -15.32
CA GLY A 202 -3.68 -0.53 -15.18
C GLY A 202 -4.21 -0.84 -13.78
N VAL A 203 -3.50 -0.40 -12.74
CA VAL A 203 -3.92 -0.56 -11.34
C VAL A 203 -5.19 0.24 -11.04
N LEU A 204 -5.31 1.47 -11.58
CA LEU A 204 -6.50 2.30 -11.41
C LEU A 204 -7.74 1.69 -12.08
N VAL A 205 -7.58 1.11 -13.27
CA VAL A 205 -8.66 0.38 -13.96
C VAL A 205 -9.10 -0.84 -13.14
N CYS A 206 -8.17 -1.60 -12.57
CA CYS A 206 -8.51 -2.71 -11.67
C CYS A 206 -9.30 -2.22 -10.44
N PHE A 207 -8.94 -1.07 -9.88
CA PHE A 207 -9.69 -0.47 -8.77
C PHE A 207 -11.11 -0.07 -9.18
N ALA A 208 -11.25 0.60 -10.31
CA ALA A 208 -12.57 0.97 -10.85
C ALA A 208 -13.45 -0.26 -11.10
N ALA A 209 -12.87 -1.34 -11.64
CA ALA A 209 -13.55 -2.62 -11.82
C ALA A 209 -13.98 -3.24 -10.47
N ALA A 210 -13.13 -3.20 -9.44
CA ALA A 210 -13.46 -3.66 -8.10
C ALA A 210 -14.63 -2.87 -7.49
N CYS A 211 -14.63 -1.55 -7.64
CA CYS A 211 -15.74 -0.68 -7.22
C CYS A 211 -17.05 -1.02 -7.95
N ALA A 212 -16.99 -1.22 -9.26
CA ALA A 212 -18.16 -1.60 -10.06
C ALA A 212 -18.74 -2.96 -9.64
N VAL A 213 -17.88 -3.94 -9.41
CA VAL A 213 -18.29 -5.28 -8.92
C VAL A 213 -18.99 -5.18 -7.56
N ARG A 214 -18.42 -4.38 -6.64
CA ARG A 214 -19.03 -4.14 -5.32
C ARG A 214 -20.42 -3.51 -5.45
N GLU A 215 -20.56 -2.49 -6.30
CA GLU A 215 -21.85 -1.80 -6.50
C GLU A 215 -22.90 -2.75 -7.10
N ILE A 216 -22.53 -3.56 -8.10
CA ILE A 216 -23.42 -4.56 -8.69
C ILE A 216 -23.86 -5.59 -7.63
N ARG A 217 -22.95 -6.06 -6.78
CA ARG A 217 -23.29 -6.99 -5.69
C ARG A 217 -24.23 -6.36 -4.68
N ALA A 218 -24.00 -5.07 -4.32
CA ALA A 218 -24.86 -4.34 -3.40
C ALA A 218 -26.27 -4.13 -3.96
N ARG A 219 -26.39 -3.79 -5.25
CA ARG A 219 -27.70 -3.65 -5.93
C ARG A 219 -28.46 -4.97 -6.00
N ARG A 220 -27.78 -6.06 -6.30
CA ARG A 220 -28.41 -7.40 -6.32
C ARG A 220 -28.89 -7.82 -4.93
N ALA A 221 -28.13 -7.55 -3.87
CA ALA A 221 -28.55 -7.85 -2.51
C ALA A 221 -29.80 -7.06 -2.11
N ARG A 222 -29.87 -5.78 -2.44
CA ARG A 222 -31.05 -4.93 -2.18
C ARG A 222 -32.31 -5.44 -2.93
N ALA A 223 -32.16 -5.80 -4.20
CA ALA A 223 -33.27 -6.31 -5.00
C ALA A 223 -33.85 -7.61 -4.41
N VAL A 224 -33.02 -8.50 -3.88
CA VAL A 224 -33.48 -9.74 -3.23
C VAL A 224 -34.22 -9.43 -1.91
N THR A 225 -33.78 -8.43 -1.15
CA THR A 225 -34.42 -8.06 0.12
C THR A 225 -35.79 -7.45 -0.11
N THR A 226 -35.89 -6.53 -1.06
CA THR A 226 -37.17 -5.90 -1.42
C THR A 226 -38.18 -6.91 -1.97
N GLY A 227 -37.73 -7.89 -2.80
CA GLY A 227 -38.61 -8.94 -3.31
C GLY A 227 -39.11 -9.92 -2.20
N ARG A 228 -38.34 -10.09 -1.12
CA ARG A 228 -38.78 -10.89 0.04
C ARG A 228 -39.81 -10.15 0.91
N GLU A 229 -39.68 -8.84 1.06
CA GLU A 229 -40.62 -8.05 1.82
C GLU A 229 -41.99 -7.97 1.14
N THR A 230 -42.03 -7.69 -0.17
CA THR A 230 -43.24 -7.72 -0.96
C THR A 230 -43.93 -9.08 -0.96
N SER A 231 -43.18 -10.18 -1.03
CA SER A 231 -43.74 -11.54 -0.96
C SER A 231 -44.34 -11.86 0.41
N ARG A 232 -43.76 -11.34 1.51
CA ARG A 232 -44.30 -11.52 2.86
C ARG A 232 -45.59 -10.71 3.09
N GLU A 233 -45.64 -9.48 2.59
CA GLU A 233 -46.85 -8.64 2.68
C GLU A 233 -48.00 -9.26 1.88
N THR A 234 -47.74 -9.79 0.70
CA THR A 234 -48.77 -10.47 -0.12
C THR A 234 -49.32 -11.73 0.59
N THR A 235 -48.41 -12.52 1.23
CA THR A 235 -48.83 -13.73 1.96
C THR A 235 -49.62 -13.37 3.24
N ALA A 236 -49.23 -12.31 3.95
CA ALA A 236 -49.95 -11.85 5.13
C ALA A 236 -51.34 -11.28 4.80
N SER A 237 -51.48 -10.59 3.67
CA SER A 237 -52.76 -10.10 3.19
C SER A 237 -53.72 -11.21 2.72
N ALA A 238 -53.16 -12.29 2.15
CA ALA A 238 -53.96 -13.45 1.68
C ALA A 238 -54.44 -14.34 2.86
N GLY A 239 -53.69 -14.40 3.96
CA GLY A 239 -54.05 -15.23 5.14
C GLY A 239 -55.04 -14.54 6.12
N GLY A 240 -55.31 -13.24 5.98
CA GLY A 240 -56.27 -12.51 6.84
C GLY A 240 -57.71 -12.49 6.37
N GLY A 241 -58.02 -13.10 5.22
CA GLY A 241 -59.35 -13.08 4.60
C GLY A 241 -60.33 -14.20 4.97
N ASP A 242 -59.84 -15.23 5.69
CA ASP A 242 -60.66 -16.43 5.96
C ASP A 242 -61.15 -16.57 7.43
N ALA A 243 -61.16 -15.48 8.17
CA ALA A 243 -61.63 -15.47 9.57
C ALA A 243 -62.78 -14.46 9.79
N SER A 244 -63.86 -14.55 8.98
CA SER A 244 -65.11 -13.82 9.24
C SER A 244 -66.36 -14.68 8.88
#